data_413e823cfdf4609cf1b6351a44dc75b8
#
_entry.id   413e823cfdf4609cf1b6351a44dc75b8
#
_cell.length_a   1.000
_cell.length_b   1.000
_cell.length_c   1.000
_cell.angle_alpha   90.00
_cell.angle_beta   90.00
_cell.angle_gamma   90.00
#
_symmetry.space_group_name_H-M   'P 1'
#
loop_
_entity.id
_entity.type
_entity.pdbx_description
1 polymer ?
#
loop_
_entity_poly.entity_id
_entity_poly.type
_entity_poly.pdbx_seq_one_letter_code
_entity_poly.pdbx_strand_id
1 'polypeptide(L)'
;ERGESERIIEDFMIAANECVAEKLFWLELPSIYRTHEKPDAERIKTLNESLEKFDFRIHNYDDLHPGVFQKIIDDSKEKGLNMIIHKLILMSLKQAKYTKENFGHFGLSSNYYTHFTSPIRRYADLVVHRILAETLKGYPNPKFVKYYENNLDEIGGHISKTERTAMKLEEESVKIKVVEFMMDKIGEEYKARVTGMSKNWIFFETEDYIECQFDVIAAKGYYEKDDTTLTMTERDTGKTYHIGDELRVMVTRADLRELLVEVVPVEDN
;
A
#
# COMPACT_ATOMS: atom_id res chain seq x y z
N GLU A 1 13.69 -10.47 -1.33
CA GLU A 1 14.00 -10.17 0.10
C GLU A 1 14.96 -8.98 0.18
N ARG A 2 14.73 -8.08 1.15
CA ARG A 2 15.65 -6.96 1.44
C ARG A 2 16.84 -7.52 2.22
N GLY A 3 18.05 -7.33 1.70
CA GLY A 3 19.26 -7.68 2.39
C GLY A 3 19.63 -6.68 3.50
N GLU A 4 20.65 -7.00 4.28
CA GLU A 4 21.12 -6.16 5.38
C GLU A 4 21.70 -4.82 4.88
N SER A 5 22.43 -4.85 3.77
CA SER A 5 23.00 -3.63 3.15
C SER A 5 21.94 -2.66 2.66
N GLU A 6 20.86 -3.15 2.07
CA GLU A 6 19.74 -2.29 1.64
C GLU A 6 19.06 -1.64 2.84
N ARG A 7 18.91 -2.36 3.95
CA ARG A 7 18.32 -1.81 5.18
C ARG A 7 19.16 -0.72 5.79
N ILE A 8 20.50 -0.91 5.86
CA ILE A 8 21.43 0.10 6.36
C ILE A 8 21.34 1.39 5.53
N ILE A 9 21.34 1.27 4.20
CA ILE A 9 21.22 2.44 3.31
C ILE A 9 19.85 3.11 3.46
N GLU A 10 18.76 2.33 3.61
CA GLU A 10 17.42 2.87 3.87
C GLU A 10 17.39 3.70 5.16
N ASP A 11 17.99 3.21 6.25
CA ASP A 11 18.07 3.93 7.52
C ASP A 11 18.85 5.25 7.39
N PHE A 12 19.98 5.25 6.66
CA PHE A 12 20.72 6.48 6.38
C PHE A 12 19.91 7.47 5.53
N MET A 13 19.15 6.98 4.54
CA MET A 13 18.30 7.85 3.72
C MET A 13 17.16 8.46 4.55
N ILE A 14 16.55 7.70 5.46
CA ILE A 14 15.50 8.19 6.36
C ILE A 14 16.09 9.26 7.29
N ALA A 15 17.22 8.99 7.93
CA ALA A 15 17.89 9.93 8.82
C ALA A 15 18.26 11.24 8.08
N ALA A 16 18.78 11.16 6.86
CA ALA A 16 19.09 12.34 6.05
C ALA A 16 17.82 13.15 5.70
N ASN A 17 16.73 12.47 5.34
CA ASN A 17 15.44 13.10 5.05
C ASN A 17 14.89 13.84 6.29
N GLU A 18 14.95 13.23 7.46
CA GLU A 18 14.52 13.83 8.73
C GLU A 18 15.38 15.02 9.11
N CYS A 19 16.71 14.89 9.11
CA CYS A 19 17.62 15.98 9.43
C CYS A 19 17.43 17.21 8.56
N VAL A 20 17.23 17.02 7.26
CA VAL A 20 16.99 18.13 6.33
C VAL A 20 15.62 18.77 6.58
N ALA A 21 14.57 17.96 6.78
CA ALA A 21 13.23 18.47 7.08
C ALA A 21 13.22 19.28 8.38
N GLU A 22 13.81 18.77 9.44
CA GLU A 22 13.92 19.44 10.73
C GLU A 22 14.70 20.74 10.62
N LYS A 23 15.86 20.72 9.92
CA LYS A 23 16.67 21.91 9.71
C LYS A 23 15.89 23.03 9.01
N LEU A 24 15.19 22.71 7.93
CA LEU A 24 14.41 23.70 7.18
C LEU A 24 13.21 24.23 7.98
N PHE A 25 12.59 23.38 8.79
CA PHE A 25 11.52 23.77 9.70
C PHE A 25 11.99 24.80 10.74
N TRP A 26 13.09 24.52 11.44
CA TRP A 26 13.62 25.45 12.46
C TRP A 26 14.25 26.72 11.90
N LEU A 27 14.61 26.72 10.61
CA LEU A 27 15.00 27.94 9.89
C LEU A 27 13.81 28.80 9.45
N GLU A 28 12.57 28.34 9.69
CA GLU A 28 11.33 29.00 9.28
C GLU A 28 11.30 29.31 7.76
N LEU A 29 11.90 28.43 6.96
CA LEU A 29 11.94 28.58 5.53
C LEU A 29 10.81 27.80 4.86
N PRO A 30 10.21 28.36 3.78
CA PRO A 30 9.25 27.60 3.00
C PRO A 30 9.92 26.35 2.45
N SER A 31 9.33 25.21 2.71
CA SER A 31 9.83 23.92 2.22
C SER A 31 8.68 23.00 1.86
N ILE A 32 9.00 21.87 1.24
CA ILE A 32 8.04 20.83 0.93
C ILE A 32 8.30 19.64 1.82
N TYR A 33 7.25 19.18 2.50
CA TYR A 33 7.29 18.03 3.40
C TYR A 33 6.58 16.83 2.78
N ARG A 34 7.02 15.63 3.11
CA ARG A 34 6.30 14.40 2.84
C ARG A 34 5.46 14.06 4.07
N THR A 35 4.19 14.36 4.01
CA THR A 35 3.29 14.21 5.16
C THR A 35 2.45 12.94 5.03
N HIS A 36 2.31 12.24 6.13
CA HIS A 36 1.41 11.11 6.28
C HIS A 36 0.62 11.31 7.56
N GLU A 37 -0.60 11.79 7.40
CA GLU A 37 -1.49 12.08 8.53
C GLU A 37 -1.95 10.79 9.22
N LYS A 38 -2.30 10.88 10.49
CA LYS A 38 -2.96 9.78 11.22
C LYS A 38 -4.27 9.41 10.52
N PRO A 39 -4.66 8.14 10.52
CA PRO A 39 -5.97 7.74 10.02
C PRO A 39 -7.09 8.36 10.88
N ASP A 40 -8.22 8.62 10.27
CA ASP A 40 -9.39 9.17 10.95
C ASP A 40 -10.02 8.12 11.87
N ALA A 41 -10.68 8.56 12.95
CA ALA A 41 -11.31 7.68 13.93
C ALA A 41 -12.33 6.71 13.28
N GLU A 42 -13.06 7.16 12.26
CA GLU A 42 -14.02 6.34 11.51
C GLU A 42 -13.33 5.19 10.76
N ARG A 43 -12.20 5.48 10.09
CA ARG A 43 -11.39 4.45 9.40
C ARG A 43 -10.83 3.43 10.38
N ILE A 44 -10.38 3.88 11.56
CA ILE A 44 -9.88 2.98 12.60
C ILE A 44 -11.00 2.11 13.17
N LYS A 45 -12.20 2.68 13.35
CA LYS A 45 -13.37 1.90 13.78
C LYS A 45 -13.69 0.80 12.76
N THR A 46 -13.78 1.13 11.48
CA THR A 46 -14.02 0.15 10.40
C THR A 46 -12.92 -0.91 10.33
N LEU A 47 -11.64 -0.49 10.49
CA LEU A 47 -10.53 -1.43 10.59
C LEU A 47 -10.71 -2.38 11.76
N ASN A 48 -11.07 -1.86 12.94
CA ASN A 48 -11.22 -2.67 14.14
C ASN A 48 -12.36 -3.69 14.01
N GLU A 49 -13.49 -3.30 13.43
CA GLU A 49 -14.60 -4.20 13.10
C GLU A 49 -14.15 -5.35 12.15
N SER A 50 -13.21 -5.05 11.25
CA SER A 50 -12.63 -6.06 10.37
C SER A 50 -11.60 -6.95 11.09
N LEU A 51 -10.77 -6.38 11.96
CA LEU A 51 -9.75 -7.10 12.73
C LEU A 51 -10.39 -8.05 13.77
N GLU A 52 -11.51 -7.66 14.39
CA GLU A 52 -12.24 -8.48 15.37
C GLU A 52 -12.70 -9.80 14.77
N LYS A 53 -12.93 -9.89 13.47
CA LYS A 53 -13.25 -11.15 12.77
C LYS A 53 -12.10 -12.17 12.79
N PHE A 54 -10.88 -11.69 13.03
CA PHE A 54 -9.66 -12.49 13.11
C PHE A 54 -9.08 -12.56 14.53
N ASP A 55 -9.86 -12.16 15.55
CA ASP A 55 -9.45 -12.08 16.96
C ASP A 55 -8.31 -11.09 17.22
N PHE A 56 -8.25 -10.00 16.45
CA PHE A 56 -7.36 -8.88 16.70
C PHE A 56 -8.17 -7.63 17.05
N ARG A 57 -7.60 -6.77 17.91
CA ARG A 57 -8.27 -5.53 18.32
C ARG A 57 -7.30 -4.40 18.62
N ILE A 58 -7.70 -3.18 18.20
CA ILE A 58 -7.04 -1.93 18.57
C ILE A 58 -7.78 -1.37 19.78
N HIS A 59 -7.09 -1.16 20.90
CA HIS A 59 -7.72 -0.76 22.17
C HIS A 59 -7.73 0.75 22.43
N ASN A 60 -6.75 1.49 21.90
CA ASN A 60 -6.61 2.91 22.17
C ASN A 60 -6.62 3.70 20.86
N TYR A 61 -7.73 4.36 20.57
CA TYR A 61 -7.91 5.14 19.33
C TYR A 61 -7.31 6.55 19.44
N ASP A 62 -7.27 7.13 20.65
CA ASP A 62 -6.86 8.51 20.85
C ASP A 62 -5.34 8.66 20.77
N ASP A 63 -4.61 7.65 21.24
CA ASP A 63 -3.14 7.60 21.21
C ASP A 63 -2.63 6.51 20.28
N LEU A 64 -3.10 6.55 19.03
CA LEU A 64 -2.71 5.57 18.02
C LEU A 64 -1.27 5.83 17.55
N HIS A 65 -0.41 4.85 17.78
CA HIS A 65 0.98 4.83 17.32
C HIS A 65 1.19 3.72 16.27
N PRO A 66 2.00 3.92 15.22
CA PRO A 66 2.26 2.90 14.20
C PRO A 66 2.71 1.55 14.74
N GLY A 67 3.41 1.53 15.87
CA GLY A 67 3.83 0.30 16.55
C GLY A 67 2.68 -0.63 16.96
N VAL A 68 1.46 -0.09 17.13
CA VAL A 68 0.27 -0.92 17.39
C VAL A 68 -0.04 -1.79 16.18
N PHE A 69 0.04 -1.20 14.98
CA PHE A 69 -0.17 -1.94 13.73
C PHE A 69 0.92 -3.00 13.50
N GLN A 70 2.18 -2.63 13.75
CA GLN A 70 3.30 -3.56 13.61
C GLN A 70 3.12 -4.77 14.51
N LYS A 71 2.73 -4.57 15.77
CA LYS A 71 2.45 -5.66 16.69
C LYS A 71 1.34 -6.59 16.19
N ILE A 72 0.22 -6.03 15.70
CA ILE A 72 -0.88 -6.83 15.15
C ILE A 72 -0.42 -7.63 13.92
N ILE A 73 0.39 -7.04 13.04
CA ILE A 73 0.98 -7.73 11.89
C ILE A 73 1.88 -8.88 12.35
N ASP A 74 2.73 -8.65 13.33
CA ASP A 74 3.65 -9.67 13.85
C ASP A 74 2.89 -10.81 14.53
N ASP A 75 1.91 -10.51 15.38
CA ASP A 75 1.04 -11.50 16.04
C ASP A 75 0.22 -12.31 15.00
N SER A 76 -0.13 -11.71 13.86
CA SER A 76 -0.89 -12.38 12.79
C SER A 76 -0.06 -13.38 11.97
N LYS A 77 1.27 -13.29 12.01
CA LYS A 77 2.16 -14.23 11.30
C LYS A 77 2.00 -15.66 11.80
N GLU A 78 1.86 -15.86 13.11
CA GLU A 78 1.67 -17.18 13.72
C GLU A 78 0.38 -17.85 13.26
N LYS A 79 -0.64 -17.06 12.91
CA LYS A 79 -1.92 -17.53 12.37
C LYS A 79 -1.94 -17.64 10.85
N GLY A 80 -0.86 -17.31 10.14
CA GLY A 80 -0.82 -17.24 8.67
C GLY A 80 -1.68 -16.14 8.04
N LEU A 81 -2.13 -15.15 8.84
CA LEU A 81 -3.05 -14.10 8.43
C LEU A 81 -2.35 -12.75 8.12
N ASN A 82 -1.03 -12.73 8.20
CA ASN A 82 -0.23 -11.49 8.09
C ASN A 82 -0.51 -10.68 6.82
N MET A 83 -0.71 -11.33 5.67
CA MET A 83 -0.98 -10.64 4.40
C MET A 83 -2.34 -9.92 4.43
N ILE A 84 -3.36 -10.59 4.94
CA ILE A 84 -4.72 -10.05 5.02
C ILE A 84 -4.75 -8.88 6.00
N ILE A 85 -4.20 -9.09 7.20
CA ILE A 85 -4.12 -8.07 8.25
C ILE A 85 -3.33 -6.85 7.75
N HIS A 86 -2.20 -7.07 7.07
CA HIS A 86 -1.41 -6.00 6.47
C HIS A 86 -2.24 -5.20 5.43
N LYS A 87 -2.97 -5.90 4.54
CA LYS A 87 -3.83 -5.26 3.54
C LYS A 87 -4.94 -4.43 4.19
N LEU A 88 -5.62 -4.95 5.22
CA LEU A 88 -6.66 -4.23 5.96
C LEU A 88 -6.10 -2.97 6.63
N ILE A 89 -4.94 -3.06 7.26
CA ILE A 89 -4.27 -1.93 7.88
C ILE A 89 -3.91 -0.88 6.82
N LEU A 90 -3.28 -1.26 5.70
CA LEU A 90 -2.93 -0.34 4.62
C LEU A 90 -4.14 0.40 4.05
N MET A 91 -5.28 -0.28 3.88
CA MET A 91 -6.52 0.34 3.41
C MET A 91 -7.09 1.37 4.38
N SER A 92 -6.81 1.25 5.67
CA SER A 92 -7.26 2.20 6.69
C SER A 92 -6.40 3.45 6.77
N LEU A 93 -5.14 3.38 6.32
CA LEU A 93 -4.22 4.50 6.36
C LEU A 93 -4.57 5.57 5.32
N LYS A 94 -4.18 6.81 5.63
CA LYS A 94 -4.23 7.89 4.64
C LYS A 94 -3.06 7.75 3.67
N GLN A 95 -3.22 8.25 2.47
CA GLN A 95 -2.10 8.35 1.54
C GLN A 95 -1.15 9.47 1.94
N ALA A 96 0.15 9.20 1.89
CA ALA A 96 1.15 10.25 2.03
C ALA A 96 1.10 11.22 0.83
N LYS A 97 1.33 12.50 1.09
CA LYS A 97 1.27 13.59 0.08
C LYS A 97 2.38 14.60 0.33
N TYR A 98 2.63 15.45 -0.65
CA TYR A 98 3.53 16.56 -0.50
C TYR A 98 2.77 17.83 -0.11
N THR A 99 3.20 18.49 0.95
CA THR A 99 2.58 19.72 1.48
C THR A 99 3.66 20.74 1.86
N LYS A 100 3.31 22.02 1.86
CA LYS A 100 4.21 23.06 2.39
C LYS A 100 4.19 23.09 3.92
N GLU A 101 3.12 22.62 4.55
CA GLU A 101 2.99 22.54 5.99
C GLU A 101 3.45 21.17 6.49
N ASN A 102 4.13 21.18 7.65
CA ASN A 102 4.58 19.95 8.27
C ASN A 102 3.48 19.35 9.16
N PHE A 103 2.93 18.21 8.76
CA PHE A 103 1.98 17.42 9.57
C PHE A 103 2.61 16.14 10.14
N GLY A 104 3.94 16.00 10.01
CA GLY A 104 4.65 14.77 10.37
C GLY A 104 4.38 13.61 9.42
N HIS A 105 4.99 12.47 9.71
CA HIS A 105 4.84 11.25 8.94
C HIS A 105 4.45 10.07 9.84
N PHE A 106 3.16 9.81 9.98
CA PHE A 106 2.62 8.77 10.87
C PHE A 106 3.29 7.41 10.67
N GLY A 107 3.36 6.91 9.42
CA GLY A 107 3.91 5.58 9.15
C GLY A 107 5.40 5.42 9.52
N LEU A 108 6.16 6.51 9.62
CA LEU A 108 7.56 6.52 10.05
C LEU A 108 7.73 6.97 11.51
N SER A 109 6.65 7.34 12.19
CA SER A 109 6.69 7.96 13.53
C SER A 109 7.60 9.20 13.59
N SER A 110 7.71 9.93 12.47
CA SER A 110 8.60 11.09 12.35
C SER A 110 7.83 12.40 12.48
N ASN A 111 8.34 13.33 13.27
CA ASN A 111 7.76 14.67 13.42
C ASN A 111 8.11 15.59 12.26
N TYR A 112 9.23 15.37 11.59
CA TYR A 112 9.73 16.14 10.46
C TYR A 112 10.19 15.20 9.37
N TYR A 113 9.54 15.22 8.22
CA TYR A 113 9.94 14.35 7.13
C TYR A 113 9.78 15.02 5.76
N THR A 114 10.79 14.89 4.96
CA THR A 114 10.77 15.29 3.54
C THR A 114 11.49 14.24 2.70
N HIS A 115 11.36 14.34 1.41
CA HIS A 115 12.21 13.59 0.49
C HIS A 115 13.38 14.45 0.05
N PHE A 116 14.60 13.98 0.27
CA PHE A 116 15.84 14.69 -0.06
C PHE A 116 16.84 13.81 -0.82
N THR A 117 16.84 12.51 -0.59
CA THR A 117 17.92 11.60 -1.00
C THR A 117 17.84 11.11 -2.45
N SER A 118 16.80 11.47 -3.23
CA SER A 118 16.63 10.97 -4.61
C SER A 118 16.25 12.07 -5.63
N PRO A 119 17.05 13.14 -5.79
CA PRO A 119 16.68 14.28 -6.65
C PRO A 119 16.68 13.97 -8.16
N ILE A 120 17.25 12.84 -8.60
CA ILE A 120 17.26 12.42 -10.00
C ILE A 120 15.85 12.02 -10.46
N ARG A 121 15.06 11.38 -9.58
CA ARG A 121 13.76 10.80 -9.91
C ARG A 121 12.57 11.46 -9.21
N ARG A 122 12.80 12.29 -8.21
CA ARG A 122 11.73 13.00 -7.47
C ARG A 122 11.94 14.51 -7.50
N TYR A 123 10.97 15.21 -8.05
CA TYR A 123 11.03 16.68 -8.12
C TYR A 123 10.96 17.34 -6.73
N ALA A 124 10.28 16.73 -5.77
CA ALA A 124 10.27 17.19 -4.37
C ALA A 124 11.69 17.33 -3.81
N ASP A 125 12.51 16.27 -3.97
CA ASP A 125 13.91 16.29 -3.53
C ASP A 125 14.69 17.42 -4.18
N LEU A 126 14.50 17.65 -5.48
CA LEU A 126 15.16 18.76 -6.19
C LEU A 126 14.75 20.13 -5.65
N VAL A 127 13.47 20.32 -5.29
CA VAL A 127 12.98 21.55 -4.65
C VAL A 127 13.68 21.74 -3.30
N VAL A 128 13.73 20.70 -2.47
CA VAL A 128 14.41 20.73 -1.17
C VAL A 128 15.91 21.04 -1.33
N HIS A 129 16.59 20.43 -2.31
CA HIS A 129 18.00 20.73 -2.63
C HIS A 129 18.21 22.21 -2.98
N ARG A 130 17.32 22.79 -3.78
CA ARG A 130 17.42 24.21 -4.16
C ARG A 130 17.28 25.14 -2.95
N ILE A 131 16.32 24.85 -2.08
CA ILE A 131 16.09 25.63 -0.85
C ILE A 131 17.28 25.47 0.09
N LEU A 132 17.76 24.26 0.34
CA LEU A 132 18.91 24.00 1.19
C LEU A 132 20.18 24.67 0.65
N ALA A 133 20.42 24.62 -0.66
CA ALA A 133 21.59 25.25 -1.29
C ALA A 133 21.62 26.78 -1.09
N GLU A 134 20.45 27.43 -1.08
CA GLU A 134 20.39 28.87 -0.78
C GLU A 134 20.76 29.16 0.68
N THR A 135 20.35 28.30 1.63
CA THR A 135 20.73 28.48 3.05
C THR A 135 22.23 28.35 3.29
N LEU A 136 22.92 27.52 2.50
CA LEU A 136 24.37 27.34 2.60
C LEU A 136 25.19 28.54 2.09
N LYS A 137 24.58 29.41 1.29
CA LYS A 137 25.19 30.67 0.80
C LYS A 137 25.02 31.82 1.81
N GLY A 138 24.28 31.64 2.87
CA GLY A 138 23.88 32.62 3.86
C GLY A 138 22.36 32.70 4.00
N TYR A 139 21.83 33.85 4.48
CA TYR A 139 20.39 34.01 4.59
C TYR A 139 19.74 34.09 3.20
N PRO A 140 18.70 33.33 2.88
CA PRO A 140 18.11 33.30 1.55
C PRO A 140 17.55 34.67 1.13
N ASN A 141 17.66 34.98 -0.17
CA ASN A 141 17.11 36.20 -0.74
C ASN A 141 15.58 36.23 -0.51
N PRO A 142 15.03 37.41 -0.01
CA PRO A 142 13.59 37.54 0.23
C PRO A 142 12.70 37.26 -0.99
N LYS A 143 13.18 37.56 -2.21
CA LYS A 143 12.43 37.22 -3.45
C LYS A 143 12.34 35.70 -3.66
N PHE A 144 13.41 34.98 -3.32
CA PHE A 144 13.45 33.53 -3.40
C PHE A 144 12.50 32.89 -2.38
N VAL A 145 12.51 33.35 -1.13
CA VAL A 145 11.61 32.90 -0.08
C VAL A 145 10.15 33.12 -0.52
N LYS A 146 9.81 34.36 -0.92
CA LYS A 146 8.46 34.69 -1.37
C LYS A 146 7.99 33.87 -2.57
N TYR A 147 8.90 33.53 -3.49
CA TYR A 147 8.57 32.64 -4.61
C TYR A 147 8.07 31.29 -4.12
N TYR A 148 8.81 30.64 -3.22
CA TYR A 148 8.41 29.32 -2.70
C TYR A 148 7.18 29.40 -1.80
N GLU A 149 7.04 30.42 -0.94
CA GLU A 149 5.83 30.64 -0.14
C GLU A 149 4.56 30.64 -0.99
N ASN A 150 4.63 31.26 -2.18
CA ASN A 150 3.48 31.40 -3.05
C ASN A 150 3.21 30.17 -3.94
N ASN A 151 4.22 29.33 -4.22
CA ASN A 151 4.11 28.29 -5.24
C ASN A 151 4.16 26.86 -4.66
N LEU A 152 4.57 26.66 -3.40
CA LEU A 152 4.72 25.31 -2.85
C LEU A 152 3.42 24.50 -2.78
N ASP A 153 2.27 25.13 -2.59
CA ASP A 153 0.98 24.44 -2.60
C ASP A 153 0.67 23.84 -3.99
N GLU A 154 0.88 24.64 -5.04
CA GLU A 154 0.69 24.18 -6.41
C GLU A 154 1.70 23.08 -6.77
N ILE A 155 2.98 23.30 -6.44
CA ILE A 155 4.03 22.31 -6.65
C ILE A 155 3.69 21.00 -5.92
N GLY A 156 3.36 21.07 -4.62
CA GLY A 156 3.02 19.90 -3.81
C GLY A 156 1.82 19.12 -4.35
N GLY A 157 0.77 19.83 -4.75
CA GLY A 157 -0.41 19.24 -5.37
C GLY A 157 -0.08 18.53 -6.70
N HIS A 158 0.70 19.19 -7.56
CA HIS A 158 1.11 18.66 -8.86
C HIS A 158 1.97 17.38 -8.70
N ILE A 159 3.03 17.43 -7.91
CA ILE A 159 3.92 16.27 -7.73
C ILE A 159 3.23 15.10 -7.03
N SER A 160 2.31 15.35 -6.10
CA SER A 160 1.50 14.29 -5.49
C SER A 160 0.58 13.60 -6.51
N LYS A 161 0.04 14.36 -7.47
CA LYS A 161 -0.79 13.82 -8.54
C LYS A 161 0.04 13.00 -9.53
N THR A 162 1.18 13.54 -9.97
CA THR A 162 2.06 12.85 -10.94
C THR A 162 2.70 11.60 -10.34
N GLU A 163 3.05 11.60 -9.05
CA GLU A 163 3.51 10.41 -8.33
C GLU A 163 2.45 9.29 -8.38
N ARG A 164 1.19 9.60 -8.06
CA ARG A 164 0.10 8.60 -8.14
C ARG A 164 -0.12 8.07 -9.56
N THR A 165 0.01 8.94 -10.56
CA THR A 165 -0.09 8.50 -11.96
C THR A 165 1.07 7.56 -12.32
N ALA A 166 2.30 7.90 -11.92
CA ALA A 166 3.46 7.04 -12.16
C ALA A 166 3.34 5.68 -11.49
N MET A 167 2.88 5.64 -10.22
CA MET A 167 2.63 4.38 -9.50
C MET A 167 1.60 3.50 -10.22
N LYS A 168 0.47 4.09 -10.67
CA LYS A 168 -0.53 3.33 -11.43
C LYS A 168 0.01 2.76 -12.73
N LEU A 169 0.79 3.55 -13.47
CA LEU A 169 1.42 3.09 -14.71
C LEU A 169 2.42 1.95 -14.46
N GLU A 170 3.17 2.02 -13.36
CA GLU A 170 4.08 0.95 -12.94
C GLU A 170 3.29 -0.34 -12.63
N GLU A 171 2.24 -0.24 -11.79
CA GLU A 171 1.36 -1.36 -11.46
C GLU A 171 0.71 -1.99 -12.70
N GLU A 172 0.15 -1.16 -13.61
CA GLU A 172 -0.44 -1.64 -14.86
C GLU A 172 0.59 -2.29 -15.78
N SER A 173 1.81 -1.73 -15.85
CA SER A 173 2.90 -2.31 -16.65
C SER A 173 3.33 -3.69 -16.14
N VAL A 174 3.38 -3.86 -14.81
CA VAL A 174 3.64 -5.17 -14.19
C VAL A 174 2.50 -6.14 -14.49
N LYS A 175 1.25 -5.70 -14.33
CA LYS A 175 0.08 -6.53 -14.65
C LYS A 175 0.06 -7.01 -16.09
N ILE A 176 0.39 -6.15 -17.05
CA ILE A 176 0.52 -6.55 -18.47
C ILE A 176 1.51 -7.71 -18.61
N LYS A 177 2.70 -7.62 -17.97
CA LYS A 177 3.71 -8.67 -18.06
C LYS A 177 3.32 -9.96 -17.35
N VAL A 178 2.62 -9.84 -16.23
CA VAL A 178 2.06 -11.02 -15.53
C VAL A 178 1.03 -11.71 -16.40
N VAL A 179 0.10 -10.97 -17.01
CA VAL A 179 -0.92 -11.55 -17.88
C VAL A 179 -0.29 -12.17 -19.13
N GLU A 180 0.68 -11.51 -19.78
CA GLU A 180 1.44 -12.09 -20.91
C GLU A 180 2.09 -13.43 -20.51
N PHE A 181 2.72 -13.49 -19.37
CA PHE A 181 3.34 -14.72 -18.84
C PHE A 181 2.30 -15.82 -18.60
N MET A 182 1.14 -15.46 -18.05
CA MET A 182 0.08 -16.42 -17.71
C MET A 182 -0.71 -16.91 -18.95
N MET A 183 -0.65 -16.22 -20.08
CA MET A 183 -1.27 -16.69 -21.33
C MET A 183 -0.67 -18.03 -21.79
N ASP A 184 0.62 -18.23 -21.60
CA ASP A 184 1.31 -19.48 -21.93
C ASP A 184 1.08 -20.60 -20.89
N LYS A 185 0.40 -20.26 -19.78
CA LYS A 185 0.16 -21.13 -18.62
C LYS A 185 -1.30 -21.60 -18.49
N ILE A 186 -2.11 -21.34 -19.49
CA ILE A 186 -3.51 -21.81 -19.48
C ILE A 186 -3.54 -23.35 -19.43
N GLY A 187 -4.28 -23.88 -18.45
CA GLY A 187 -4.36 -25.31 -18.14
C GLY A 187 -3.34 -25.80 -17.11
N GLU A 188 -2.38 -24.98 -16.69
CA GLU A 188 -1.47 -25.33 -15.59
C GLU A 188 -2.12 -25.11 -14.23
N GLU A 189 -1.71 -25.89 -13.25
CA GLU A 189 -2.19 -25.82 -11.86
C GLU A 189 -1.15 -25.13 -10.96
N TYR A 190 -1.65 -24.28 -10.07
CA TYR A 190 -0.86 -23.56 -9.07
C TYR A 190 -1.45 -23.75 -7.68
N LYS A 191 -0.59 -23.76 -6.67
CA LYS A 191 -1.05 -23.55 -5.31
C LYS A 191 -1.34 -22.08 -5.13
N ALA A 192 -2.49 -21.78 -4.56
CA ALA A 192 -2.93 -20.41 -4.35
C ALA A 192 -3.64 -20.28 -3.00
N ARG A 193 -3.61 -19.05 -2.48
CA ARG A 193 -4.29 -18.69 -1.23
C ARG A 193 -5.42 -17.70 -1.54
N VAL A 194 -6.56 -17.87 -0.88
CA VAL A 194 -7.67 -16.92 -0.94
C VAL A 194 -7.26 -15.62 -0.26
N THR A 195 -7.25 -14.52 -1.01
CA THR A 195 -6.85 -13.18 -0.51
C THR A 195 -8.03 -12.22 -0.32
N GLY A 196 -9.20 -12.57 -0.85
CA GLY A 196 -10.38 -11.73 -0.74
C GLY A 196 -11.58 -12.30 -1.48
N MET A 197 -12.74 -11.67 -1.26
CA MET A 197 -14.00 -12.06 -1.89
C MET A 197 -14.85 -10.83 -2.16
N SER A 198 -15.48 -10.81 -3.32
CA SER A 198 -16.55 -9.87 -3.66
C SER A 198 -17.84 -10.64 -3.96
N LYS A 199 -18.91 -9.95 -4.32
CA LYS A 199 -20.18 -10.60 -4.65
C LYS A 199 -20.06 -11.67 -5.75
N ASN A 200 -19.18 -11.42 -6.72
CA ASN A 200 -19.08 -12.22 -7.97
C ASN A 200 -17.74 -12.92 -8.11
N TRP A 201 -16.76 -12.66 -7.23
CA TRP A 201 -15.39 -13.09 -7.41
C TRP A 201 -14.79 -13.60 -6.11
N ILE A 202 -14.00 -14.67 -6.21
CA ILE A 202 -13.02 -15.06 -5.19
C ILE A 202 -11.64 -14.69 -5.74
N PHE A 203 -10.87 -13.94 -4.96
CA PHE A 203 -9.52 -13.53 -5.33
C PHE A 203 -8.50 -14.46 -4.70
N PHE A 204 -7.51 -14.83 -5.49
CA PHE A 204 -6.41 -15.70 -5.07
C PHE A 204 -5.08 -15.03 -5.35
N GLU A 205 -4.07 -15.48 -4.64
CA GLU A 205 -2.67 -15.18 -4.91
C GLU A 205 -1.89 -16.50 -4.94
N THR A 206 -1.14 -16.73 -6.01
CA THR A 206 -0.30 -17.92 -6.15
C THR A 206 0.96 -17.84 -5.30
N GLU A 207 1.71 -18.96 -5.15
CA GLU A 207 3.01 -18.98 -4.49
C GLU A 207 4.03 -18.01 -5.13
N ASP A 208 3.87 -17.71 -6.44
CA ASP A 208 4.67 -16.74 -7.19
C ASP A 208 4.15 -15.30 -7.11
N TYR A 209 3.25 -15.01 -6.16
CA TYR A 209 2.62 -13.69 -5.94
C TYR A 209 1.81 -13.18 -7.14
N ILE A 210 1.25 -14.07 -7.95
CA ILE A 210 0.37 -13.72 -9.05
C ILE A 210 -1.08 -13.63 -8.55
N GLU A 211 -1.65 -12.43 -8.68
CA GLU A 211 -3.07 -12.22 -8.40
C GLU A 211 -3.93 -12.84 -9.51
N CYS A 212 -4.89 -13.67 -9.12
CA CYS A 212 -5.87 -14.26 -10.02
C CYS A 212 -7.26 -14.29 -9.38
N GLN A 213 -8.28 -14.54 -10.19
CA GLN A 213 -9.66 -14.48 -9.74
C GLN A 213 -10.48 -15.64 -10.28
N PHE A 214 -11.49 -16.04 -9.52
CA PHE A 214 -12.49 -17.03 -9.90
C PHE A 214 -13.85 -16.36 -10.01
N ASP A 215 -14.44 -16.42 -11.20
CA ASP A 215 -15.80 -15.93 -11.47
C ASP A 215 -16.83 -16.96 -11.00
N VAL A 216 -17.45 -16.68 -9.87
CA VAL A 216 -18.46 -17.57 -9.27
C VAL A 216 -19.77 -17.58 -10.07
N ILE A 217 -20.03 -16.56 -10.90
CA ILE A 217 -21.20 -16.51 -11.78
C ILE A 217 -20.98 -17.40 -13.00
N ALA A 218 -19.81 -17.32 -13.61
CA ALA A 218 -19.45 -18.15 -14.78
C ALA A 218 -19.35 -19.63 -14.44
N ALA A 219 -19.07 -19.97 -13.18
CA ALA A 219 -18.92 -21.34 -12.68
C ALA A 219 -20.23 -22.15 -12.63
N LYS A 220 -21.39 -21.55 -12.97
CA LYS A 220 -22.72 -22.18 -12.94
C LYS A 220 -23.15 -22.74 -11.58
N GLY A 221 -22.42 -22.46 -10.50
CA GLY A 221 -22.78 -22.76 -9.13
C GLY A 221 -23.57 -21.62 -8.48
N TYR A 222 -24.32 -21.93 -7.44
CA TYR A 222 -24.98 -20.91 -6.64
C TYR A 222 -24.12 -20.57 -5.42
N TYR A 223 -23.42 -19.43 -5.51
CA TYR A 223 -22.50 -18.95 -4.45
C TYR A 223 -23.16 -17.88 -3.59
N GLU A 224 -23.02 -18.01 -2.29
CA GLU A 224 -23.50 -17.04 -1.31
C GLU A 224 -22.34 -16.51 -0.48
N LYS A 225 -22.21 -15.18 -0.48
CA LYS A 225 -21.21 -14.49 0.31
C LYS A 225 -21.81 -14.13 1.67
N ASP A 226 -21.12 -14.50 2.75
CA ASP A 226 -21.38 -13.99 4.08
C ASP A 226 -20.37 -12.89 4.42
N ASP A 227 -20.86 -11.66 4.51
CA ASP A 227 -20.02 -10.51 4.87
C ASP A 227 -19.61 -10.49 6.34
N THR A 228 -20.32 -11.25 7.20
CA THR A 228 -20.02 -11.34 8.64
C THR A 228 -18.82 -12.25 8.88
N THR A 229 -18.81 -13.41 8.24
CA THR A 229 -17.75 -14.41 8.37
C THR A 229 -16.64 -14.25 7.33
N LEU A 230 -16.84 -13.38 6.33
CA LEU A 230 -15.95 -13.21 5.16
C LEU A 230 -15.74 -14.54 4.43
N THR A 231 -16.83 -15.28 4.20
CA THR A 231 -16.81 -16.56 3.51
C THR A 231 -17.62 -16.52 2.23
N MET A 232 -17.33 -17.45 1.33
CA MET A 232 -18.12 -17.72 0.14
C MET A 232 -18.50 -19.21 0.13
N THR A 233 -19.79 -19.51 0.15
CA THR A 233 -20.29 -20.90 0.17
C THR A 233 -20.97 -21.24 -1.13
N GLU A 234 -20.56 -22.32 -1.77
CA GLU A 234 -21.27 -22.94 -2.88
C GLU A 234 -22.43 -23.76 -2.33
N ARG A 235 -23.66 -23.40 -2.66
CA ARG A 235 -24.85 -24.04 -2.08
C ARG A 235 -25.06 -25.46 -2.52
N ASP A 236 -24.66 -25.80 -3.74
CA ASP A 236 -24.91 -27.11 -4.32
C ASP A 236 -24.02 -28.21 -3.70
N THR A 237 -22.75 -27.87 -3.41
CA THR A 237 -21.76 -28.79 -2.81
C THR A 237 -21.61 -28.59 -1.30
N GLY A 238 -22.00 -27.42 -0.77
CA GLY A 238 -21.73 -27.00 0.60
C GLY A 238 -20.28 -26.58 0.85
N LYS A 239 -19.45 -26.49 -0.20
CA LYS A 239 -18.06 -26.07 -0.10
C LYS A 239 -17.97 -24.60 0.28
N THR A 240 -17.23 -24.31 1.34
CA THR A 240 -17.04 -22.95 1.84
C THR A 240 -15.58 -22.55 1.71
N TYR A 241 -15.36 -21.37 1.15
CA TYR A 241 -14.05 -20.74 1.02
C TYR A 241 -13.89 -19.68 2.11
N HIS A 242 -12.76 -19.70 2.80
CA HIS A 242 -12.38 -18.70 3.80
C HIS A 242 -11.19 -17.90 3.29
N ILE A 243 -11.10 -16.66 3.72
CA ILE A 243 -9.89 -15.89 3.47
C ILE A 243 -8.71 -16.55 4.19
N GLY A 244 -7.62 -16.81 3.46
CA GLY A 244 -6.46 -17.52 3.97
C GLY A 244 -6.41 -19.02 3.58
N ASP A 245 -7.50 -19.60 3.08
CA ASP A 245 -7.49 -21.00 2.63
C ASP A 245 -6.47 -21.21 1.50
N GLU A 246 -5.73 -22.30 1.59
CA GLU A 246 -4.80 -22.73 0.55
C GLU A 246 -5.43 -23.89 -0.24
N LEU A 247 -5.41 -23.75 -1.56
CA LEU A 247 -5.95 -24.76 -2.47
C LEU A 247 -5.21 -24.73 -3.79
N ARG A 248 -5.43 -25.76 -4.61
CA ARG A 248 -4.96 -25.77 -6.00
C ARG A 248 -5.98 -25.09 -6.89
N VAL A 249 -5.47 -24.28 -7.82
CA VAL A 249 -6.27 -23.61 -8.86
C VAL A 249 -5.65 -23.89 -10.21
N MET A 250 -6.48 -24.00 -11.25
CA MET A 250 -6.05 -24.16 -12.62
C MET A 250 -6.35 -22.88 -13.39
N VAL A 251 -5.39 -22.41 -14.16
CA VAL A 251 -5.55 -21.22 -15.01
C VAL A 251 -6.47 -21.54 -16.19
N THR A 252 -7.54 -20.79 -16.31
CA THR A 252 -8.55 -20.98 -17.40
C THR A 252 -8.51 -19.90 -18.44
N ARG A 253 -8.14 -18.67 -18.06
CA ARG A 253 -8.08 -17.51 -18.97
C ARG A 253 -7.04 -16.52 -18.48
N ALA A 254 -6.33 -15.92 -19.43
CA ALA A 254 -5.50 -14.73 -19.20
C ALA A 254 -5.82 -13.72 -20.32
N ASP A 255 -6.21 -12.50 -19.95
CA ASP A 255 -6.73 -11.49 -20.89
C ASP A 255 -6.02 -10.15 -20.75
N LEU A 256 -5.27 -9.77 -21.79
CA LEU A 256 -4.50 -8.51 -21.83
C LEU A 256 -5.37 -7.25 -21.92
N ARG A 257 -6.61 -7.34 -22.37
CA ARG A 257 -7.48 -6.17 -22.47
C ARG A 257 -8.10 -5.84 -21.13
N GLU A 258 -8.45 -6.89 -20.40
CA GLU A 258 -9.04 -6.78 -19.05
C GLU A 258 -8.00 -6.78 -17.94
N LEU A 259 -6.73 -7.09 -18.27
CA LEU A 259 -5.60 -7.22 -17.36
C LEU A 259 -5.90 -8.16 -16.18
N LEU A 260 -6.45 -9.34 -16.51
CA LEU A 260 -6.87 -10.32 -15.52
C LEU A 260 -6.39 -11.73 -15.86
N VAL A 261 -6.26 -12.54 -14.81
CA VAL A 261 -6.04 -13.98 -14.87
C VAL A 261 -7.18 -14.67 -14.15
N GLU A 262 -7.92 -15.52 -14.86
CA GLU A 262 -8.99 -16.32 -14.28
C GLU A 262 -8.51 -17.74 -14.01
N VAL A 263 -8.98 -18.26 -12.90
CA VAL A 263 -8.67 -19.60 -12.42
C VAL A 263 -9.93 -20.31 -11.97
N VAL A 264 -9.87 -21.63 -11.89
CA VAL A 264 -10.89 -22.44 -11.23
C VAL A 264 -10.24 -23.28 -10.13
N PRO A 265 -10.90 -23.44 -8.99
CA PRO A 265 -10.44 -24.37 -7.95
C PRO A 265 -10.41 -25.79 -8.50
N VAL A 266 -9.33 -26.52 -8.21
CA VAL A 266 -9.19 -27.94 -8.55
C VAL A 266 -9.61 -28.76 -7.35
N GLU A 267 -10.45 -29.75 -7.56
CA GLU A 267 -10.82 -30.70 -6.49
C GLU A 267 -9.70 -31.70 -6.30
N ASP A 268 -9.31 -31.89 -5.04
CA ASP A 268 -8.43 -33.00 -4.69
C ASP A 268 -9.21 -34.31 -4.80
N ASN A 269 -8.83 -35.15 -5.77
CA ASN A 269 -9.40 -36.49 -5.95
C ASN A 269 -9.02 -37.42 -4.81
#